data_d2799af419ab28ece876cd77526e1ccb
#
_entry.id   d2799af419ab28ece876cd77526e1ccb
#
_cell.length_a   1.000
_cell.length_b   1.000
_cell.length_c   1.000
_cell.angle_alpha   90.00
_cell.angle_beta   90.00
_cell.angle_gamma   90.00
#
_symmetry.space_group_name_H-M   'P 1'
#
loop_
_entity.id
_entity.type
_entity.pdbx_description
1 polymer ?
#
loop_
_entity_poly.entity_id
_entity_poly.type
_entity_poly.pdbx_seq_one_letter_code
_entity_poly.pdbx_strand_id
1 'polypeptide(L)'
;MKSISRILMVITVLLSSVNNFAQIKNLKTETVKIHGNCGMCKTTIEKAGNVKNVATVEWNKDTKMATLSYDDKKTTPNEILKRIALAGYDSDKFLAPDDTYAKLPECCQYNRDLKPIAKSNTTSMDMKNEHVNHNHHEMSKTNTSKDQNVTPLKAVLESYFAVKDALVKTDAATASIKATELEKAIKAVEMTKLSTEEHNVWMKIMKNLTANTEKIAVFKDVAKQRETFALLSKDMYELAKVSKQETPVYYQHCPMYNGKGANWLSKEAAVKNPYYGSQMLTCGSVQETIK
;
A
#
# COMPACT_ATOMS: atom_id res chain seq x y z
N MET A 1 36.52 37.99 46.90
CA MET A 1 36.78 37.46 45.54
C MET A 1 36.43 35.97 45.36
N LYS A 2 36.54 35.09 46.39
CA LYS A 2 36.22 33.66 46.27
C LYS A 2 34.71 33.34 46.09
N SER A 3 33.81 34.23 46.55
CA SER A 3 32.37 34.01 46.49
C SER A 3 31.78 34.29 45.09
N ILE A 4 32.31 35.31 44.39
CA ILE A 4 31.87 35.70 43.04
C ILE A 4 32.23 34.62 41.99
N SER A 5 33.41 33.99 42.16
CA SER A 5 33.87 32.90 41.30
C SER A 5 32.97 31.64 41.37
N ARG A 6 32.42 31.33 42.58
CA ARG A 6 31.49 30.20 42.79
C ARG A 6 30.12 30.47 42.14
N ILE A 7 29.63 31.71 42.21
CA ILE A 7 28.36 32.09 41.59
C ILE A 7 28.49 32.09 40.09
N LEU A 8 29.61 32.56 39.52
CA LEU A 8 29.84 32.52 38.06
C LEU A 8 29.94 31.08 37.55
N MET A 9 30.52 30.14 38.32
CA MET A 9 30.62 28.73 37.94
C MET A 9 29.28 28.02 37.99
N VAL A 10 28.36 28.39 38.89
CA VAL A 10 27.01 27.83 38.95
C VAL A 10 26.16 28.35 37.81
N ILE A 11 26.30 29.61 37.37
CA ILE A 11 25.57 30.17 36.24
C ILE A 11 26.02 29.56 34.92
N THR A 12 27.32 29.26 34.74
CA THR A 12 27.81 28.56 33.55
C THR A 12 27.33 27.10 33.44
N VAL A 13 27.12 26.40 34.56
CA VAL A 13 26.58 25.03 34.56
C VAL A 13 25.08 25.00 34.27
N LEU A 14 24.32 26.03 34.66
CA LEU A 14 22.88 26.14 34.40
C LEU A 14 22.54 26.54 32.93
N LEU A 15 23.48 27.14 32.21
CA LEU A 15 23.30 27.51 30.78
C LEU A 15 23.67 26.40 29.80
N SER A 16 24.25 25.28 30.25
CA SER A 16 24.67 24.17 29.37
C SER A 16 23.62 23.07 29.19
N SER A 17 22.41 23.20 29.73
CA SER A 17 21.28 22.33 29.37
C SER A 17 20.56 22.79 28.10
N VAL A 18 21.29 23.07 27.03
CA VAL A 18 20.73 23.13 25.69
C VAL A 18 20.35 21.69 25.32
N ASN A 19 19.05 21.45 25.35
CA ASN A 19 18.49 20.25 24.77
C ASN A 19 19.02 20.13 23.34
N ASN A 20 19.88 19.14 23.07
CA ASN A 20 20.27 18.73 21.74
C ASN A 20 19.05 18.14 21.04
N PHE A 21 18.12 18.99 20.61
CA PHE A 21 17.20 18.63 19.55
C PHE A 21 18.05 18.46 18.31
N ALA A 22 18.21 17.22 17.88
CA ALA A 22 18.92 16.92 16.66
C ALA A 22 18.27 17.71 15.51
N GLN A 23 18.98 18.71 15.01
CA GLN A 23 18.48 19.67 14.06
C GLN A 23 18.14 18.97 12.75
N ILE A 24 16.89 19.05 12.33
CA ILE A 24 16.46 18.55 11.00
C ILE A 24 17.14 19.43 9.94
N LYS A 25 17.91 18.80 9.06
CA LYS A 25 18.52 19.49 7.91
C LYS A 25 17.45 19.76 6.84
N ASN A 26 17.62 20.81 6.05
CA ASN A 26 16.67 21.19 4.98
C ASN A 26 15.21 21.24 5.48
N LEU A 27 15.01 21.88 6.64
CA LEU A 27 13.74 21.95 7.33
C LEU A 27 12.67 22.61 6.48
N LYS A 28 11.58 21.89 6.24
CA LYS A 28 10.29 22.42 5.78
C LYS A 28 9.21 22.19 6.81
N THR A 29 8.24 23.07 6.84
CA THR A 29 7.10 23.00 7.76
C THR A 29 5.80 23.11 6.97
N GLU A 30 4.86 22.22 7.24
CA GLU A 30 3.50 22.24 6.67
C GLU A 30 2.48 21.96 7.76
N THR A 31 1.31 22.59 7.68
CA THR A 31 0.22 22.37 8.63
C THR A 31 -0.90 21.65 7.93
N VAL A 32 -1.37 20.54 8.56
CA VAL A 32 -2.42 19.67 8.01
C VAL A 32 -3.41 19.29 9.09
N LYS A 33 -4.66 19.00 8.69
CA LYS A 33 -5.67 18.49 9.60
C LYS A 33 -5.54 16.99 9.76
N ILE A 34 -5.57 16.51 11.03
CA ILE A 34 -5.58 15.10 11.38
C ILE A 34 -6.67 14.89 12.43
N HIS A 35 -7.56 13.93 12.17
CA HIS A 35 -8.67 13.62 13.06
C HIS A 35 -8.18 12.88 14.30
N GLY A 36 -8.79 13.18 15.44
CA GLY A 36 -8.47 12.59 16.74
C GLY A 36 -9.18 13.37 17.84
N ASN A 37 -9.33 12.81 19.05
CA ASN A 37 -10.18 13.39 20.09
C ASN A 37 -9.44 13.78 21.37
N CYS A 38 -8.36 13.10 21.74
CA CYS A 38 -7.84 13.17 23.10
C CYS A 38 -6.30 13.17 23.16
N GLY A 39 -5.74 13.26 24.36
CA GLY A 39 -4.29 13.23 24.60
C GLY A 39 -3.62 11.92 24.16
N MET A 40 -4.32 10.79 24.22
CA MET A 40 -3.80 9.51 23.70
C MET A 40 -3.67 9.55 22.19
N CYS A 41 -4.65 10.16 21.49
CA CYS A 41 -4.55 10.41 20.04
C CYS A 41 -3.30 11.23 19.71
N LYS A 42 -3.06 12.32 20.48
CA LYS A 42 -1.84 13.16 20.32
C LYS A 42 -0.57 12.30 20.39
N THR A 43 -0.42 11.52 21.44
CA THR A 43 0.75 10.67 21.64
C THR A 43 0.95 9.69 20.49
N THR A 44 -0.13 9.07 19.99
CA THR A 44 -0.05 8.08 18.90
C THR A 44 0.24 8.74 17.57
N ILE A 45 -0.44 9.87 17.24
CA ILE A 45 -0.22 10.64 16.02
C ILE A 45 1.24 11.11 15.94
N GLU A 46 1.73 11.74 17.00
CA GLU A 46 3.10 12.25 17.05
C GLU A 46 4.13 11.11 16.98
N LYS A 47 3.91 10.02 17.69
CA LYS A 47 4.78 8.83 17.64
C LYS A 47 4.84 8.22 16.24
N ALA A 48 3.72 8.16 15.54
CA ALA A 48 3.64 7.61 14.18
C ALA A 48 4.30 8.52 13.15
N GLY A 49 4.18 9.84 13.34
CA GLY A 49 4.75 10.83 12.42
C GLY A 49 6.24 11.10 12.64
N ASN A 50 6.72 10.99 13.89
CA ASN A 50 8.08 11.34 14.27
C ASN A 50 9.10 10.32 13.76
N VAL A 51 10.16 10.84 13.13
CA VAL A 51 11.33 10.05 12.72
C VAL A 51 12.58 10.84 13.12
N LYS A 52 13.45 10.23 13.92
CA LYS A 52 14.67 10.88 14.44
C LYS A 52 15.47 11.53 13.30
N ASN A 53 15.77 12.80 13.41
CA ASN A 53 16.54 13.63 12.46
C ASN A 53 15.93 13.73 11.06
N VAL A 54 14.66 13.36 10.88
CA VAL A 54 13.96 13.39 9.59
C VAL A 54 12.65 14.14 9.67
N ALA A 55 11.82 13.85 10.67
CA ALA A 55 10.50 14.50 10.81
C ALA A 55 10.07 14.61 12.26
N THR A 56 9.40 15.70 12.60
CA THR A 56 8.67 15.92 13.84
C THR A 56 7.24 16.33 13.53
N VAL A 57 6.30 15.84 14.31
CA VAL A 57 4.88 16.14 14.20
C VAL A 57 4.40 16.65 15.56
N GLU A 58 3.79 17.83 15.56
CA GLU A 58 3.14 18.42 16.72
C GLU A 58 1.65 18.56 16.44
N TRP A 59 0.82 17.75 17.09
CA TRP A 59 -0.62 17.76 16.90
C TRP A 59 -1.35 18.45 18.03
N ASN A 60 -2.28 19.31 17.69
CA ASN A 60 -3.13 20.02 18.64
C ASN A 60 -4.52 19.36 18.71
N LYS A 61 -4.91 18.89 19.91
CA LYS A 61 -6.18 18.20 20.14
C LYS A 61 -7.42 19.08 19.94
N ASP A 62 -7.31 20.40 20.14
CA ASP A 62 -8.45 21.32 20.12
C ASP A 62 -8.73 21.80 18.70
N THR A 63 -7.69 22.14 17.94
CA THR A 63 -7.79 22.57 16.55
C THR A 63 -7.79 21.42 15.55
N LYS A 64 -7.36 20.22 15.96
CA LYS A 64 -7.13 19.06 15.10
C LYS A 64 -6.04 19.29 14.04
N MET A 65 -5.26 20.35 14.18
CA MET A 65 -4.17 20.68 13.26
C MET A 65 -2.86 20.07 13.74
N ALA A 66 -2.09 19.55 12.81
CA ALA A 66 -0.74 19.05 13.03
C ALA A 66 0.26 19.91 12.26
N THR A 67 1.32 20.35 12.94
CA THR A 67 2.49 20.93 12.31
C THR A 67 3.50 19.85 12.01
N LEU A 68 3.78 19.63 10.73
CA LEU A 68 4.79 18.68 10.24
C LEU A 68 6.07 19.47 9.96
N SER A 69 7.14 19.17 10.67
CA SER A 69 8.49 19.72 10.44
C SER A 69 9.39 18.58 9.93
N TYR A 70 9.95 18.71 8.75
CA TYR A 70 10.63 17.57 8.09
C TYR A 70 11.80 18.01 7.19
N ASP A 71 12.73 17.09 6.96
CA ASP A 71 13.81 17.23 5.98
C ASP A 71 13.26 16.86 4.59
N ASP A 72 13.10 17.87 3.71
CA ASP A 72 12.49 17.72 2.39
C ASP A 72 13.29 16.85 1.41
N LYS A 73 14.55 16.56 1.74
CA LYS A 73 15.40 15.63 0.97
C LYS A 73 15.28 14.18 1.44
N LYS A 74 14.66 13.94 2.60
CA LYS A 74 14.57 12.60 3.18
C LYS A 74 13.15 12.06 3.27
N THR A 75 12.15 12.94 3.35
CA THR A 75 10.76 12.55 3.48
C THR A 75 9.83 13.63 2.93
N THR A 76 8.58 13.27 2.74
CA THR A 76 7.53 14.16 2.26
C THR A 76 6.37 14.21 3.25
N PRO A 77 5.53 15.28 3.24
CA PRO A 77 4.31 15.32 4.04
C PRO A 77 3.41 14.09 3.83
N ASN A 78 3.33 13.61 2.59
CA ASN A 78 2.52 12.45 2.26
C ASN A 78 3.01 11.17 2.94
N GLU A 79 4.32 10.96 3.05
CA GLU A 79 4.90 9.81 3.76
C GLU A 79 4.64 9.89 5.27
N ILE A 80 4.72 11.09 5.84
CA ILE A 80 4.41 11.33 7.25
C ILE A 80 2.94 11.03 7.52
N LEU A 81 2.03 11.58 6.70
CA LEU A 81 0.59 11.38 6.84
C LEU A 81 0.17 9.93 6.60
N LYS A 82 0.84 9.21 5.70
CA LYS A 82 0.63 7.76 5.52
C LYS A 82 0.95 6.97 6.78
N ARG A 83 2.08 7.25 7.46
CA ARG A 83 2.41 6.60 8.72
C ARG A 83 1.36 6.87 9.79
N ILE A 84 0.85 8.10 9.86
CA ILE A 84 -0.20 8.48 10.80
C ILE A 84 -1.52 7.78 10.47
N ALA A 85 -1.87 7.66 9.19
CA ALA A 85 -3.05 6.92 8.76
C ALA A 85 -2.97 5.43 9.15
N LEU A 86 -1.79 4.82 9.00
CA LEU A 86 -1.56 3.44 9.44
C LEU A 86 -1.64 3.24 10.97
N ALA A 87 -1.49 4.30 11.74
CA ALA A 87 -1.72 4.28 13.19
C ALA A 87 -3.21 4.48 13.57
N GLY A 88 -4.11 4.60 12.59
CA GLY A 88 -5.56 4.68 12.78
C GLY A 88 -6.14 6.09 12.67
N TYR A 89 -5.38 7.11 12.22
CA TYR A 89 -5.81 8.50 12.21
C TYR A 89 -5.94 9.08 10.80
N ASP A 90 -7.15 9.50 10.45
CA ASP A 90 -7.44 10.14 9.16
C ASP A 90 -6.85 11.55 9.09
N SER A 91 -6.48 11.93 7.88
CA SER A 91 -6.13 13.31 7.51
C SER A 91 -6.91 13.74 6.28
N ASP A 92 -6.82 15.01 5.91
CA ASP A 92 -7.46 15.53 4.69
C ASP A 92 -6.94 14.84 3.41
N LYS A 93 -5.76 14.18 3.47
CA LYS A 93 -5.14 13.51 2.33
C LYS A 93 -5.21 11.98 2.38
N PHE A 94 -5.30 11.38 3.57
CA PHE A 94 -5.25 9.93 3.75
C PHE A 94 -6.24 9.45 4.80
N LEU A 95 -6.97 8.40 4.48
CA LEU A 95 -7.80 7.68 5.44
C LEU A 95 -7.02 6.54 6.09
N ALA A 96 -7.24 6.35 7.37
CA ALA A 96 -6.73 5.19 8.09
C ALA A 96 -7.43 3.91 7.60
N PRO A 97 -6.73 2.77 7.57
CA PRO A 97 -7.37 1.49 7.33
C PRO A 97 -8.46 1.22 8.36
N ASP A 98 -9.63 0.70 7.91
CA ASP A 98 -10.79 0.51 8.78
C ASP A 98 -10.49 -0.44 9.94
N ASP A 99 -9.70 -1.49 9.68
CA ASP A 99 -9.27 -2.45 10.70
C ASP A 99 -8.34 -1.83 11.76
N THR A 100 -7.54 -0.83 11.37
CA THR A 100 -6.66 -0.11 12.30
C THR A 100 -7.45 0.92 13.10
N TYR A 101 -8.37 1.63 12.43
CA TYR A 101 -9.26 2.56 13.10
C TYR A 101 -10.17 1.84 14.11
N ALA A 102 -10.74 0.69 13.77
CA ALA A 102 -11.60 -0.10 14.64
C ALA A 102 -10.88 -0.63 15.90
N LYS A 103 -9.54 -0.75 15.85
CA LYS A 103 -8.71 -1.14 17.01
C LYS A 103 -8.33 0.03 17.92
N LEU A 104 -8.64 1.25 17.53
CA LEU A 104 -8.42 2.39 18.41
C LEU A 104 -9.31 2.27 19.66
N PRO A 105 -8.80 2.70 20.85
CA PRO A 105 -9.64 2.84 22.02
C PRO A 105 -10.89 3.70 21.72
N GLU A 106 -12.02 3.43 22.34
CA GLU A 106 -13.28 4.14 22.11
C GLU A 106 -13.15 5.67 22.20
N CYS A 107 -12.33 6.17 23.14
CA CYS A 107 -12.08 7.60 23.27
C CYS A 107 -11.26 8.19 22.10
N CYS A 108 -10.63 7.37 21.28
CA CYS A 108 -9.87 7.77 20.10
C CYS A 108 -10.66 7.60 18.79
N GLN A 109 -11.80 6.90 18.83
CA GLN A 109 -12.69 6.77 17.69
C GLN A 109 -13.46 8.09 17.50
N TYR A 110 -13.37 8.67 16.31
CA TYR A 110 -14.00 9.91 15.91
C TYR A 110 -14.98 9.65 14.76
N ASN A 111 -15.97 10.55 14.57
CA ASN A 111 -16.88 10.43 13.44
C ASN A 111 -16.09 10.56 12.14
N ARG A 112 -16.14 9.55 11.30
CA ARG A 112 -15.51 9.55 9.98
C ARG A 112 -16.52 10.00 8.94
N ASP A 113 -16.40 11.23 8.47
CA ASP A 113 -17.08 11.65 7.24
C ASP A 113 -16.34 11.00 6.07
N LEU A 114 -16.90 9.89 5.58
CA LEU A 114 -16.33 9.08 4.49
C LEU A 114 -16.44 9.83 3.15
N LYS A 115 -15.71 10.91 2.99
CA LYS A 115 -15.49 11.55 1.68
C LYS A 115 -14.00 11.67 1.43
N PRO A 116 -13.41 10.83 0.56
CA PRO A 116 -12.06 11.05 0.08
C PRO A 116 -12.05 12.30 -0.79
N ILE A 117 -11.38 13.36 -0.33
CA ILE A 117 -11.11 14.51 -1.17
C ILE A 117 -9.85 14.22 -1.97
N ALA A 118 -10.02 13.57 -3.11
CA ALA A 118 -9.07 13.66 -4.20
C ALA A 118 -9.50 14.85 -5.07
N LYS A 119 -8.95 16.02 -4.84
CA LYS A 119 -8.98 17.10 -5.83
C LYS A 119 -7.79 16.95 -6.76
N SER A 120 -8.02 16.30 -7.87
CA SER A 120 -7.30 16.56 -9.10
C SER A 120 -8.05 17.69 -9.80
N ASN A 121 -7.36 18.79 -10.08
CA ASN A 121 -7.85 19.83 -10.97
C ASN A 121 -8.02 19.23 -12.36
N THR A 122 -9.25 19.20 -12.84
CA THR A 122 -9.54 19.29 -14.28
C THR A 122 -10.95 19.86 -14.42
N THR A 123 -11.01 20.87 -15.21
CA THR A 123 -12.08 21.73 -15.68
C THR A 123 -13.41 21.05 -15.96
N SER A 124 -14.45 21.76 -15.54
CA SER A 124 -15.88 21.53 -15.83
C SER A 124 -16.18 21.20 -17.30
N MET A 125 -17.07 20.26 -17.51
CA MET A 125 -18.13 20.40 -18.51
C MET A 125 -19.33 19.55 -18.09
N ASP A 126 -20.47 20.23 -17.95
CA ASP A 126 -21.80 19.68 -17.83
C ASP A 126 -22.16 18.74 -18.97
N MET A 127 -22.93 17.69 -18.67
CA MET A 127 -24.21 17.41 -19.33
C MET A 127 -24.90 16.18 -18.79
N LYS A 128 -26.12 16.44 -18.26
CA LYS A 128 -27.39 15.74 -18.32
C LYS A 128 -27.49 14.21 -18.42
N ASN A 129 -28.29 13.73 -17.46
CA ASN A 129 -29.15 12.54 -17.47
C ASN A 129 -29.58 12.04 -18.86
N GLU A 130 -29.51 10.72 -19.01
CA GLU A 130 -30.68 9.94 -19.49
C GLU A 130 -30.55 8.46 -19.09
N HIS A 131 -31.65 7.94 -18.57
CA HIS A 131 -31.97 6.53 -18.37
C HIS A 131 -32.09 5.83 -19.73
N VAL A 132 -31.67 4.56 -19.84
CA VAL A 132 -32.42 3.46 -20.46
C VAL A 132 -31.69 2.12 -20.32
N ASN A 133 -32.28 1.21 -19.57
CA ASN A 133 -32.69 -0.19 -19.79
C ASN A 133 -31.77 -1.19 -20.55
N HIS A 134 -31.58 -2.33 -19.85
CA HIS A 134 -31.51 -3.74 -20.27
C HIS A 134 -31.08 -4.09 -21.71
N ASN A 135 -30.10 -4.98 -21.82
CA ASN A 135 -30.36 -6.33 -22.34
C ASN A 135 -29.19 -7.30 -22.16
N HIS A 136 -29.54 -8.52 -21.81
CA HIS A 136 -28.79 -9.75 -21.98
C HIS A 136 -28.27 -9.92 -23.43
N HIS A 137 -27.02 -10.39 -23.57
CA HIS A 137 -26.64 -11.32 -24.66
C HIS A 137 -25.34 -11.99 -24.24
N GLU A 138 -25.42 -13.28 -23.90
CA GLU A 138 -25.15 -14.41 -24.79
C GLU A 138 -23.65 -14.71 -24.99
N MET A 139 -23.33 -15.92 -24.53
CA MET A 139 -22.11 -16.66 -24.80
C MET A 139 -21.70 -16.51 -26.28
N SER A 140 -20.51 -15.98 -26.50
CA SER A 140 -19.83 -16.23 -27.77
C SER A 140 -18.64 -17.15 -27.52
N LYS A 141 -18.82 -18.39 -27.93
CA LYS A 141 -17.73 -19.31 -28.23
C LYS A 141 -16.96 -18.69 -29.39
N THR A 142 -15.72 -18.36 -29.19
CA THR A 142 -14.84 -18.02 -30.31
C THR A 142 -13.59 -18.85 -30.26
N ASN A 143 -13.60 -19.83 -31.14
CA ASN A 143 -12.54 -20.42 -31.95
C ASN A 143 -11.08 -20.21 -31.50
N THR A 144 -10.51 -21.36 -31.21
CA THR A 144 -9.10 -21.68 -31.32
C THR A 144 -8.46 -21.12 -32.60
N SER A 145 -7.72 -20.05 -32.45
CA SER A 145 -6.68 -19.69 -33.42
C SER A 145 -5.34 -20.13 -32.81
N LYS A 146 -4.70 -21.05 -33.49
CA LYS A 146 -3.31 -21.45 -33.23
C LYS A 146 -2.42 -20.24 -33.49
N ASP A 147 -1.97 -19.61 -32.41
CA ASP A 147 -0.83 -18.71 -32.46
C ASP A 147 0.30 -19.34 -31.64
N GLN A 148 1.31 -19.79 -32.36
CA GLN A 148 2.46 -20.53 -31.85
C GLN A 148 3.46 -19.54 -31.24
N ASN A 149 3.17 -18.98 -30.04
CA ASN A 149 4.17 -18.35 -29.16
C ASN A 149 3.62 -17.98 -27.78
N VAL A 150 2.50 -18.58 -27.35
CA VAL A 150 1.95 -18.34 -26.01
C VAL A 150 2.79 -19.13 -25.02
N THR A 151 3.50 -18.46 -24.11
CA THR A 151 4.22 -19.15 -23.05
C THR A 151 3.23 -19.96 -22.19
N PRO A 152 3.57 -21.21 -21.80
CA PRO A 152 2.69 -22.01 -20.94
C PRO A 152 2.30 -21.33 -19.63
N LEU A 153 3.06 -20.32 -19.22
CA LEU A 153 2.88 -19.56 -17.97
C LEU A 153 1.99 -18.31 -18.13
N LYS A 154 1.60 -17.93 -19.36
CA LYS A 154 0.75 -16.77 -19.62
C LYS A 154 -0.57 -16.83 -18.84
N ALA A 155 -1.25 -17.98 -18.86
CA ALA A 155 -2.51 -18.16 -18.16
C ALA A 155 -2.37 -17.99 -16.63
N VAL A 156 -1.24 -18.41 -16.06
CA VAL A 156 -0.93 -18.25 -14.64
C VAL A 156 -0.76 -16.75 -14.30
N LEU A 157 0.03 -16.02 -15.09
CA LEU A 157 0.23 -14.59 -14.91
C LEU A 157 -1.07 -13.80 -15.06
N GLU A 158 -1.87 -14.10 -16.10
CA GLU A 158 -3.16 -13.42 -16.32
C GLU A 158 -4.13 -13.65 -15.16
N SER A 159 -4.22 -14.88 -14.66
CA SER A 159 -5.07 -15.22 -13.52
C SER A 159 -4.58 -14.56 -12.22
N TYR A 160 -3.26 -14.44 -12.02
CA TYR A 160 -2.69 -13.68 -10.91
C TYR A 160 -3.09 -12.21 -10.97
N PHE A 161 -3.03 -11.56 -12.13
CA PHE A 161 -3.46 -10.17 -12.29
C PHE A 161 -4.94 -10.01 -11.97
N ALA A 162 -5.78 -10.98 -12.31
CA ALA A 162 -7.20 -10.95 -11.97
C ALA A 162 -7.44 -11.02 -10.44
N VAL A 163 -6.66 -11.83 -9.70
CA VAL A 163 -6.67 -11.82 -8.23
C VAL A 163 -6.24 -10.45 -7.68
N LYS A 164 -5.13 -9.91 -8.19
CA LYS A 164 -4.63 -8.57 -7.82
C LYS A 164 -5.72 -7.51 -8.00
N ASP A 165 -6.41 -7.51 -9.14
CA ASP A 165 -7.45 -6.51 -9.45
C ASP A 165 -8.67 -6.63 -8.54
N ALA A 166 -9.06 -7.84 -8.13
CA ALA A 166 -10.11 -8.05 -7.13
C ALA A 166 -9.70 -7.49 -5.75
N LEU A 167 -8.45 -7.71 -5.33
CA LEU A 167 -7.93 -7.17 -4.07
C LEU A 167 -7.80 -5.64 -4.08
N VAL A 168 -7.46 -5.04 -5.23
CA VAL A 168 -7.49 -3.58 -5.43
C VAL A 168 -8.91 -3.03 -5.18
N LYS A 169 -9.94 -3.75 -5.63
CA LYS A 169 -11.35 -3.39 -5.42
C LYS A 169 -11.86 -3.72 -4.01
N THR A 170 -11.03 -4.37 -3.18
CA THR A 170 -11.42 -4.87 -1.85
C THR A 170 -12.60 -5.87 -1.92
N ASP A 171 -12.68 -6.64 -3.00
CA ASP A 171 -13.72 -7.62 -3.25
C ASP A 171 -13.22 -9.03 -2.94
N ALA A 172 -13.43 -9.47 -1.70
CA ALA A 172 -13.01 -10.78 -1.22
C ALA A 172 -13.69 -11.94 -1.96
N ALA A 173 -14.95 -11.77 -2.37
CA ALA A 173 -15.69 -12.82 -3.07
C ALA A 173 -15.11 -13.04 -4.48
N THR A 174 -14.90 -11.95 -5.22
CA THR A 174 -14.25 -12.02 -6.54
C THR A 174 -12.81 -12.50 -6.42
N ALA A 175 -12.05 -12.09 -5.40
CA ALA A 175 -10.69 -12.58 -5.17
C ALA A 175 -10.66 -14.10 -4.96
N SER A 176 -11.61 -14.68 -4.20
CA SER A 176 -11.74 -16.14 -4.03
C SER A 176 -12.02 -16.85 -5.36
N ILE A 177 -12.93 -16.31 -6.19
CA ILE A 177 -13.24 -16.89 -7.50
C ILE A 177 -12.00 -16.84 -8.41
N LYS A 178 -11.32 -15.70 -8.47
CA LYS A 178 -10.12 -15.52 -9.29
C LYS A 178 -8.92 -16.36 -8.80
N ALA A 179 -8.82 -16.61 -7.50
CA ALA A 179 -7.83 -17.54 -6.96
C ALA A 179 -8.15 -18.99 -7.39
N THR A 180 -9.41 -19.41 -7.45
CA THR A 180 -9.78 -20.73 -7.98
C THR A 180 -9.44 -20.85 -9.49
N GLU A 181 -9.60 -19.78 -10.25
CA GLU A 181 -9.17 -19.76 -11.67
C GLU A 181 -7.65 -19.85 -11.79
N LEU A 182 -6.91 -19.14 -10.94
CA LEU A 182 -5.44 -19.23 -10.85
C LEU A 182 -4.97 -20.66 -10.49
N GLU A 183 -5.62 -21.32 -9.54
CA GLU A 183 -5.32 -22.71 -9.17
C GLU A 183 -5.47 -23.65 -10.38
N LYS A 184 -6.54 -23.49 -11.15
CA LYS A 184 -6.74 -24.25 -12.40
C LYS A 184 -5.63 -23.97 -13.40
N ALA A 185 -5.23 -22.70 -13.57
CA ALA A 185 -4.15 -22.33 -14.47
C ALA A 185 -2.80 -22.94 -14.02
N ILE A 186 -2.51 -22.95 -12.72
CA ILE A 186 -1.30 -23.60 -12.16
C ILE A 186 -1.30 -25.10 -12.47
N LYS A 187 -2.42 -25.78 -12.25
CA LYS A 187 -2.56 -27.24 -12.52
C LYS A 187 -2.49 -27.58 -14.00
N ALA A 188 -2.83 -26.64 -14.88
CA ALA A 188 -2.82 -26.84 -16.32
C ALA A 188 -1.45 -26.57 -16.98
N VAL A 189 -0.43 -26.18 -16.23
CA VAL A 189 0.91 -25.90 -16.78
C VAL A 189 1.54 -27.19 -17.28
N GLU A 190 1.80 -27.25 -18.57
CA GLU A 190 2.52 -28.33 -19.22
C GLU A 190 4.03 -28.14 -19.03
N MET A 191 4.59 -28.78 -18.01
CA MET A 191 6.00 -28.62 -17.62
C MET A 191 6.98 -28.97 -18.74
N THR A 192 6.60 -29.85 -19.65
CA THR A 192 7.41 -30.25 -20.81
C THR A 192 7.56 -29.16 -21.87
N LYS A 193 6.72 -28.10 -21.79
CA LYS A 193 6.76 -26.96 -22.71
C LYS A 193 7.51 -25.75 -22.12
N LEU A 194 7.95 -25.85 -20.86
CA LEU A 194 8.72 -24.80 -20.19
C LEU A 194 10.18 -24.83 -20.70
N SER A 195 10.78 -23.65 -20.82
CA SER A 195 12.22 -23.55 -21.00
C SER A 195 12.95 -24.11 -19.76
N THR A 196 14.24 -24.33 -19.87
CA THR A 196 15.03 -24.85 -18.74
C THR A 196 14.97 -23.89 -17.53
N GLU A 197 15.03 -22.59 -17.77
CA GLU A 197 14.98 -21.55 -16.73
C GLU A 197 13.60 -21.52 -16.09
N GLU A 198 12.53 -21.49 -16.89
CA GLU A 198 11.15 -21.51 -16.42
C GLU A 198 10.89 -22.78 -15.60
N HIS A 199 11.30 -23.94 -16.09
CA HIS A 199 11.12 -25.21 -15.39
C HIS A 199 11.83 -25.21 -14.03
N ASN A 200 13.07 -24.73 -13.98
CA ASN A 200 13.85 -24.68 -12.74
C ASN A 200 13.22 -23.78 -11.68
N VAL A 201 12.67 -22.63 -12.08
CA VAL A 201 11.97 -21.73 -11.18
C VAL A 201 10.61 -22.35 -10.79
N TRP A 202 9.84 -22.86 -11.77
CA TRP A 202 8.55 -23.51 -11.53
C TRP A 202 8.62 -24.59 -10.47
N MET A 203 9.57 -25.51 -10.56
CA MET A 203 9.74 -26.60 -9.59
C MET A 203 10.03 -26.13 -8.18
N LYS A 204 10.67 -24.96 -8.02
CA LYS A 204 10.95 -24.38 -6.69
C LYS A 204 9.72 -23.74 -6.06
N ILE A 205 8.84 -23.12 -6.89
CA ILE A 205 7.74 -22.27 -6.40
C ILE A 205 6.36 -22.94 -6.48
N MET A 206 6.15 -23.92 -7.35
CA MET A 206 4.84 -24.54 -7.65
C MET A 206 4.07 -24.94 -6.39
N LYS A 207 4.74 -25.57 -5.42
CA LYS A 207 4.13 -26.00 -4.17
C LYS A 207 3.58 -24.83 -3.37
N ASN A 208 4.36 -23.75 -3.26
CA ASN A 208 3.97 -22.54 -2.54
C ASN A 208 2.87 -21.77 -3.30
N LEU A 209 3.00 -21.67 -4.64
CA LEU A 209 1.97 -21.07 -5.48
C LEU A 209 0.63 -21.75 -5.26
N THR A 210 0.57 -23.07 -5.34
CA THR A 210 -0.66 -23.84 -5.13
C THR A 210 -1.22 -23.60 -3.73
N ALA A 211 -0.42 -23.78 -2.68
CA ALA A 211 -0.87 -23.63 -1.31
C ALA A 211 -1.37 -22.21 -0.97
N ASN A 212 -0.69 -21.17 -1.48
CA ASN A 212 -1.10 -19.79 -1.25
C ASN A 212 -2.37 -19.46 -2.06
N THR A 213 -2.49 -19.97 -3.27
CA THR A 213 -3.67 -19.77 -4.11
C THR A 213 -4.92 -20.42 -3.49
N GLU A 214 -4.81 -21.65 -3.00
CA GLU A 214 -5.88 -22.34 -2.28
C GLU A 214 -6.33 -21.58 -1.03
N LYS A 215 -5.40 -21.03 -0.25
CA LYS A 215 -5.73 -20.21 0.92
C LYS A 215 -6.52 -18.95 0.53
N ILE A 216 -6.11 -18.23 -0.54
CA ILE A 216 -6.85 -17.07 -1.02
C ILE A 216 -8.25 -17.45 -1.47
N ALA A 217 -8.41 -18.59 -2.14
CA ALA A 217 -9.70 -19.09 -2.60
C ALA A 217 -10.68 -19.40 -1.44
N VAL A 218 -10.17 -19.90 -0.30
CA VAL A 218 -10.98 -20.30 0.86
C VAL A 218 -11.28 -19.15 1.80
N PHE A 219 -10.37 -18.19 1.96
CA PHE A 219 -10.55 -17.06 2.88
C PHE A 219 -11.69 -16.14 2.44
N LYS A 220 -12.58 -15.82 3.39
CA LYS A 220 -13.66 -14.83 3.21
C LYS A 220 -13.23 -13.43 3.63
N ASP A 221 -12.17 -13.33 4.41
CA ASP A 221 -11.60 -12.10 4.94
C ASP A 221 -10.54 -11.57 3.96
N VAL A 222 -10.76 -10.37 3.44
CA VAL A 222 -9.86 -9.70 2.49
C VAL A 222 -8.47 -9.43 3.09
N ALA A 223 -8.37 -9.22 4.41
CA ALA A 223 -7.09 -8.98 5.07
C ALA A 223 -6.23 -10.25 5.02
N LYS A 224 -6.81 -11.42 5.33
CA LYS A 224 -6.13 -12.73 5.21
C LYS A 224 -5.76 -13.06 3.77
N GLN A 225 -6.63 -12.71 2.81
CA GLN A 225 -6.32 -12.86 1.39
C GLN A 225 -5.11 -12.00 0.99
N ARG A 226 -5.04 -10.75 1.44
CA ARG A 226 -3.93 -9.83 1.19
C ARG A 226 -2.61 -10.29 1.80
N GLU A 227 -2.63 -10.82 3.03
CA GLU A 227 -1.45 -11.41 3.66
C GLU A 227 -0.90 -12.57 2.82
N THR A 228 -1.79 -13.45 2.39
CA THR A 228 -1.41 -14.61 1.55
C THR A 228 -0.97 -14.17 0.15
N PHE A 229 -1.61 -13.13 -0.40
CA PHE A 229 -1.25 -12.56 -1.70
C PHE A 229 0.16 -11.96 -1.71
N ALA A 230 0.64 -11.42 -0.59
CA ALA A 230 2.02 -10.95 -0.48
C ALA A 230 3.04 -12.09 -0.65
N LEU A 231 2.73 -13.28 -0.12
CA LEU A 231 3.56 -14.48 -0.31
C LEU A 231 3.47 -14.98 -1.75
N LEU A 232 2.26 -15.06 -2.31
CA LEU A 232 2.02 -15.43 -3.70
C LEU A 232 2.79 -14.52 -4.66
N SER A 233 2.77 -13.21 -4.42
CA SER A 233 3.41 -12.21 -5.27
C SER A 233 4.93 -12.35 -5.32
N LYS A 234 5.55 -12.81 -4.24
CA LYS A 234 6.98 -13.09 -4.20
C LYS A 234 7.34 -14.23 -5.17
N ASP A 235 6.59 -15.32 -5.13
CA ASP A 235 6.83 -16.45 -6.02
C ASP A 235 6.52 -16.09 -7.48
N MET A 236 5.45 -15.31 -7.72
CA MET A 236 5.09 -14.83 -9.05
C MET A 236 6.13 -13.88 -9.65
N TYR A 237 6.83 -13.11 -8.83
CA TYR A 237 7.94 -12.27 -9.30
C TYR A 237 9.11 -13.11 -9.83
N GLU A 238 9.50 -14.16 -9.11
CA GLU A 238 10.55 -15.07 -9.59
C GLU A 238 10.16 -15.72 -10.93
N LEU A 239 8.88 -16.07 -11.09
CA LEU A 239 8.38 -16.64 -12.33
C LEU A 239 8.39 -15.63 -13.47
N ALA A 240 7.94 -14.40 -13.22
CA ALA A 240 7.87 -13.36 -14.23
C ALA A 240 9.23 -12.97 -14.80
N LYS A 241 10.30 -13.05 -13.99
CA LYS A 241 11.67 -12.73 -14.45
C LYS A 241 12.22 -13.72 -15.47
N VAL A 242 11.77 -14.96 -15.44
CA VAL A 242 12.26 -16.01 -16.36
C VAL A 242 11.29 -16.27 -17.51
N SER A 243 10.06 -15.77 -17.40
CA SER A 243 9.03 -15.93 -18.45
C SER A 243 9.07 -14.77 -19.42
N LYS A 244 9.09 -15.08 -20.70
CA LYS A 244 9.03 -14.05 -21.74
C LYS A 244 7.68 -13.29 -21.65
N GLN A 245 7.74 -11.98 -21.50
CA GLN A 245 6.58 -11.12 -21.42
C GLN A 245 6.22 -10.53 -22.80
N GLU A 246 4.96 -10.57 -23.19
CA GLU A 246 4.47 -9.90 -24.42
C GLU A 246 4.35 -8.39 -24.22
N THR A 247 4.05 -7.98 -23.00
CA THR A 247 3.95 -6.58 -22.58
C THR A 247 4.73 -6.38 -21.30
N PRO A 248 5.25 -5.18 -21.03
CA PRO A 248 5.98 -4.92 -19.79
C PRO A 248 5.13 -5.24 -18.56
N VAL A 249 5.75 -5.91 -17.58
CA VAL A 249 5.19 -6.17 -16.27
C VAL A 249 5.94 -5.34 -15.24
N TYR A 250 5.21 -4.63 -14.40
CA TYR A 250 5.77 -3.71 -13.41
C TYR A 250 5.79 -4.36 -12.04
N TYR A 251 6.98 -4.51 -11.46
CA TYR A 251 7.15 -4.93 -10.07
C TYR A 251 7.02 -3.71 -9.19
N GLN A 252 5.97 -3.66 -8.39
CA GLN A 252 5.60 -2.53 -7.56
C GLN A 252 5.76 -2.86 -6.09
N HIS A 253 6.01 -1.85 -5.25
CA HIS A 253 6.25 -1.99 -3.82
C HIS A 253 5.44 -0.99 -3.03
N CYS A 254 4.75 -1.45 -1.99
CA CYS A 254 4.16 -0.61 -0.95
C CYS A 254 4.99 -0.73 0.33
N PRO A 255 5.72 0.30 0.77
CA PRO A 255 6.58 0.22 1.95
C PRO A 255 5.80 0.12 3.26
N MET A 256 4.50 0.37 3.20
CA MET A 256 3.65 0.55 4.37
C MET A 256 2.99 -0.76 4.84
N TYR A 257 2.90 -1.77 3.97
CA TYR A 257 2.14 -2.97 4.31
C TYR A 257 2.81 -3.77 5.43
N ASN A 258 2.05 -4.03 6.52
CA ASN A 258 2.51 -4.77 7.71
C ASN A 258 3.83 -4.27 8.32
N GLY A 259 4.16 -2.98 8.16
CA GLY A 259 5.39 -2.37 8.68
C GLY A 259 6.70 -2.85 8.03
N LYS A 260 6.62 -3.78 7.08
CA LYS A 260 7.77 -4.35 6.37
C LYS A 260 7.72 -4.08 4.86
N GLY A 261 6.58 -3.60 4.39
CA GLY A 261 6.29 -3.47 2.98
C GLY A 261 5.90 -4.79 2.32
N ALA A 262 5.30 -4.69 1.13
CA ALA A 262 5.00 -5.83 0.27
C ALA A 262 5.02 -5.43 -1.20
N ASN A 263 5.31 -6.42 -2.04
CA ASN A 263 5.44 -6.23 -3.47
C ASN A 263 4.32 -6.95 -4.23
N TRP A 264 4.08 -6.51 -5.45
CA TRP A 264 3.18 -7.18 -6.39
C TRP A 264 3.60 -6.90 -7.84
N LEU A 265 3.07 -7.69 -8.76
CA LEU A 265 3.20 -7.46 -10.19
C LEU A 265 1.95 -6.76 -10.73
N SER A 266 2.13 -5.89 -11.70
CA SER A 266 1.06 -5.16 -12.39
C SER A 266 1.34 -5.06 -13.88
N LYS A 267 0.27 -5.08 -14.69
CA LYS A 267 0.34 -4.73 -16.12
C LYS A 267 0.43 -3.22 -16.37
N GLU A 268 0.15 -2.43 -15.35
CA GLU A 268 0.10 -0.98 -15.45
C GLU A 268 1.26 -0.37 -14.64
N ALA A 269 1.95 0.62 -15.22
CA ALA A 269 2.94 1.42 -14.52
C ALA A 269 2.30 2.24 -13.38
N ALA A 270 1.03 2.67 -13.57
CA ALA A 270 0.27 3.35 -12.54
C ALA A 270 0.04 2.42 -11.35
N VAL A 271 0.40 2.91 -10.15
CA VAL A 271 0.25 2.14 -8.92
C VAL A 271 -1.22 1.99 -8.56
N LYS A 272 -1.66 0.73 -8.46
CA LYS A 272 -2.96 0.33 -7.90
C LYS A 272 -2.71 -0.71 -6.82
N ASN A 273 -2.69 -0.27 -5.56
CA ASN A 273 -2.26 -1.07 -4.42
C ASN A 273 -3.30 -2.13 -4.03
N PRO A 274 -2.99 -3.44 -4.14
CA PRO A 274 -3.90 -4.51 -3.76
C PRO A 274 -4.04 -4.70 -2.25
N TYR A 275 -3.06 -4.21 -1.47
CA TYR A 275 -3.02 -4.42 -0.03
C TYR A 275 -3.91 -3.47 0.76
N TYR A 276 -4.20 -2.30 0.20
CA TYR A 276 -5.05 -1.29 0.83
C TYR A 276 -6.28 -0.95 -0.02
N GLY A 277 -6.27 -1.30 -1.31
CA GLY A 277 -7.36 -0.97 -2.22
C GLY A 277 -7.64 0.53 -2.27
N SER A 278 -8.91 0.92 -2.23
CA SER A 278 -9.33 2.33 -2.29
C SER A 278 -8.78 3.20 -1.15
N GLN A 279 -8.43 2.61 -0.02
CA GLN A 279 -7.92 3.36 1.14
C GLN A 279 -6.55 4.00 0.88
N MET A 280 -5.69 3.32 0.11
CA MET A 280 -4.36 3.81 -0.26
C MET A 280 -4.01 3.34 -1.68
N LEU A 281 -4.89 3.59 -2.64
CA LEU A 281 -4.80 3.06 -3.99
C LEU A 281 -3.45 3.33 -4.67
N THR A 282 -2.91 4.52 -4.49
CA THR A 282 -1.65 4.96 -5.11
C THR A 282 -0.43 4.82 -4.22
N CYS A 283 -0.57 4.15 -3.05
CA CYS A 283 0.55 3.92 -2.15
C CYS A 283 1.50 2.89 -2.74
N GLY A 284 2.68 3.33 -3.10
CA GLY A 284 3.75 2.49 -3.64
C GLY A 284 4.50 3.15 -4.78
N SER A 285 5.44 2.42 -5.33
CA SER A 285 6.26 2.83 -6.48
C SER A 285 6.64 1.61 -7.31
N VAL A 286 6.94 1.84 -8.59
CA VAL A 286 7.56 0.84 -9.46
C VAL A 286 9.02 0.66 -9.03
N GLN A 287 9.42 -0.57 -8.79
CA GLN A 287 10.81 -0.93 -8.44
C GLN A 287 11.55 -1.44 -9.67
N GLU A 288 10.86 -2.17 -10.53
CA GLU A 288 11.45 -2.80 -11.70
C GLU A 288 10.41 -2.93 -12.81
N THR A 289 10.87 -2.87 -14.06
CA THR A 289 10.07 -3.19 -15.26
C THR A 289 10.63 -4.45 -15.90
N ILE A 290 9.87 -5.52 -15.91
CA ILE A 290 10.19 -6.82 -16.51
C ILE A 290 9.67 -6.80 -17.96
N LYS A 291 10.54 -7.15 -18.91
CA LYS A 291 10.25 -7.13 -20.36
C LYS A 291 10.38 -8.52 -20.95
#